data_5f51a8b7cf9ba69c8915e50212cd280b
#
_entry.id   5f51a8b7cf9ba69c8915e50212cd280b
#
_cell.length_a   1.000
_cell.length_b   1.000
_cell.length_c   1.000
_cell.angle_alpha   90.00
_cell.angle_beta   90.00
_cell.angle_gamma   90.00
#
_symmetry.space_group_name_H-M   'P 1'
#
loop_
_entity.id
_entity.type
_entity.pdbx_description
1 polymer ?
#
loop_
_entity_poly.entity_id
_entity_poly.type
_entity_poly.pdbx_seq_one_letter_code
_entity_poly.pdbx_strand_id
1 'polypeptide(L)'
;MIKTTLIKSSLISIVLATSAVALADGESTYKDACAVCHTAGIAGAPKLGDKAAWAPRIATGNDALYTTALKGKGAMPAKGGRAEISDDDIKAVVDYMVAQSK
;
A
#
# COMPACT_ATOMS: atom_id res chain seq x y z
N MET A 1 59.41 -4.80 17.56
CA MET A 1 58.07 -5.15 18.04
C MET A 1 57.06 -4.48 17.14
N ILE A 2 56.38 -5.24 16.28
CA ILE A 2 55.40 -4.72 15.38
C ILE A 2 54.06 -4.81 16.10
N LYS A 3 53.44 -3.66 16.40
CA LYS A 3 52.10 -3.59 16.93
C LYS A 3 51.12 -3.67 15.76
N THR A 4 50.48 -4.81 15.62
CA THR A 4 49.44 -5.00 14.63
C THR A 4 48.21 -4.25 15.11
N THR A 5 47.90 -3.14 14.47
CA THR A 5 46.64 -2.43 14.71
C THR A 5 45.52 -3.17 13.99
N LEU A 6 44.68 -3.85 14.76
CA LEU A 6 43.45 -4.45 14.24
C LEU A 6 42.49 -3.33 13.88
N ILE A 7 42.29 -3.12 12.58
CA ILE A 7 41.24 -2.25 12.09
C ILE A 7 39.94 -3.06 12.18
N LYS A 8 39.11 -2.71 13.15
CA LYS A 8 37.74 -3.24 13.21
C LYS A 8 36.93 -2.55 12.13
N SER A 9 36.68 -3.28 11.07
CA SER A 9 35.73 -2.85 10.07
C SER A 9 34.33 -2.89 10.69
N SER A 10 33.76 -1.74 11.02
CA SER A 10 32.35 -1.62 11.37
C SER A 10 31.52 -1.85 10.12
N LEU A 11 30.88 -2.99 10.02
CA LEU A 11 29.84 -3.21 9.02
C LEU A 11 28.61 -2.39 9.42
N ILE A 12 28.40 -1.27 8.74
CA ILE A 12 27.17 -0.50 8.88
C ILE A 12 26.10 -1.22 8.04
N SER A 13 25.22 -1.94 8.71
CA SER A 13 24.05 -2.51 8.08
C SER A 13 23.04 -1.39 7.84
N ILE A 14 22.91 -0.97 6.59
CA ILE A 14 21.84 -0.03 6.21
C ILE A 14 20.58 -0.84 6.08
N VAL A 15 19.70 -0.76 7.08
CA VAL A 15 18.35 -1.33 7.00
C VAL A 15 17.47 -0.32 6.28
N LEU A 16 17.10 -0.63 5.05
CA LEU A 16 16.11 0.15 4.31
C LEU A 16 14.71 -0.16 4.84
N ALA A 17 14.26 0.62 5.82
CA ALA A 17 12.94 0.46 6.45
C ALA A 17 11.81 1.21 5.71
N THR A 18 12.01 1.62 4.44
CA THR A 18 11.05 2.44 3.69
C THR A 18 9.71 1.75 3.43
N SER A 19 9.70 0.42 3.21
CA SER A 19 8.46 -0.34 2.95
C SER A 19 7.55 -0.44 4.17
N ALA A 20 8.09 -0.52 5.39
CA ALA A 20 7.29 -0.60 6.61
C ALA A 20 6.54 0.70 6.90
N VAL A 21 7.17 1.86 6.66
CA VAL A 21 6.54 3.18 6.85
C VAL A 21 5.43 3.41 5.82
N ALA A 22 5.66 3.07 4.55
CA ALA A 22 4.64 3.19 3.50
C ALA A 22 3.42 2.30 3.76
N LEU A 23 3.60 1.06 4.27
CA LEU A 23 2.50 0.18 4.64
C LEU A 23 1.73 0.69 5.84
N ALA A 24 2.40 1.27 6.85
CA ALA A 24 1.74 1.86 8.02
C ALA A 24 0.89 3.08 7.64
N ASP A 25 1.40 3.95 6.76
CA ASP A 25 0.66 5.10 6.22
C ASP A 25 -0.52 4.63 5.36
N GLY A 26 -0.33 3.58 4.55
CA GLY A 26 -1.39 2.96 3.76
C GLY A 26 -2.50 2.39 4.63
N GLU A 27 -2.18 1.73 5.73
CA GLU A 27 -3.18 1.24 6.69
C GLU A 27 -4.01 2.35 7.30
N SER A 28 -3.38 3.44 7.73
CA SER A 28 -4.06 4.60 8.29
C SER A 28 -5.01 5.24 7.27
N THR A 29 -4.56 5.45 6.06
CA THR A 29 -5.38 6.00 4.97
C THR A 29 -6.54 5.04 4.61
N TYR A 30 -6.29 3.74 4.63
CA TYR A 30 -7.33 2.73 4.43
C TYR A 30 -8.47 2.89 5.43
N LYS A 31 -8.14 2.98 6.71
CA LYS A 31 -9.14 3.14 7.78
C LYS A 31 -9.95 4.42 7.63
N ASP A 32 -9.32 5.49 7.17
CA ASP A 32 -9.96 6.79 7.02
C ASP A 32 -10.88 6.87 5.79
N ALA A 33 -10.47 6.33 4.65
CA ALA A 33 -11.10 6.65 3.38
C ALA A 33 -11.66 5.44 2.63
N CYS A 34 -11.15 4.24 2.85
CA CYS A 34 -11.43 3.07 2.01
C CYS A 34 -12.25 2.01 2.73
N ALA A 35 -12.10 1.89 4.05
CA ALA A 35 -12.68 0.84 4.85
C ALA A 35 -14.21 0.80 4.79
N VAL A 36 -14.86 1.93 4.62
CA VAL A 36 -16.33 2.03 4.58
C VAL A 36 -16.95 1.13 3.51
N CYS A 37 -16.29 0.97 2.37
CA CYS A 37 -16.73 0.10 1.29
C CYS A 37 -15.97 -1.23 1.23
N HIS A 38 -14.67 -1.20 1.43
CA HIS A 38 -13.80 -2.37 1.20
C HIS A 38 -13.74 -3.34 2.39
N THR A 39 -14.22 -2.98 3.56
CA THR A 39 -14.32 -3.92 4.69
C THR A 39 -15.51 -4.86 4.52
N ALA A 40 -16.67 -4.34 4.17
CA ALA A 40 -17.91 -5.10 4.04
C ALA A 40 -18.26 -5.53 2.60
N GLY A 41 -17.55 -5.01 1.60
CA GLY A 41 -17.85 -5.27 0.19
C GLY A 41 -19.06 -4.50 -0.32
N ILE A 42 -19.26 -3.28 0.13
CA ILE A 42 -20.39 -2.45 -0.26
C ILE A 42 -20.29 -2.07 -1.75
N ALA A 43 -21.43 -2.11 -2.45
CA ALA A 43 -21.54 -1.77 -3.88
C ALA A 43 -20.59 -2.57 -4.80
N GLY A 44 -20.27 -3.80 -4.41
CA GLY A 44 -19.40 -4.67 -5.21
C GLY A 44 -17.90 -4.42 -4.99
N ALA A 45 -17.52 -3.61 -4.01
CA ALA A 45 -16.11 -3.40 -3.68
C ALA A 45 -15.44 -4.71 -3.25
N PRO A 46 -14.24 -5.04 -3.76
CA PRO A 46 -13.54 -6.23 -3.31
C PRO A 46 -13.11 -6.05 -1.85
N LYS A 47 -13.48 -7.01 -1.00
CA LYS A 47 -13.17 -6.96 0.42
C LYS A 47 -11.67 -7.07 0.65
N LEU A 48 -11.13 -6.28 1.57
CA LEU A 48 -9.75 -6.41 2.00
C LEU A 48 -9.48 -7.85 2.48
N GLY A 49 -8.42 -8.46 1.98
CA GLY A 49 -8.03 -9.83 2.33
C GLY A 49 -8.73 -10.93 1.53
N ASP A 50 -9.69 -10.60 0.69
CA ASP A 50 -10.34 -11.57 -0.20
C ASP A 50 -9.45 -11.87 -1.40
N LYS A 51 -8.62 -12.90 -1.28
CA LYS A 51 -7.65 -13.29 -2.32
C LYS A 51 -8.30 -13.56 -3.68
N ALA A 52 -9.43 -14.23 -3.69
CA ALA A 52 -10.12 -14.59 -4.93
C ALA A 52 -10.65 -13.37 -5.67
N ALA A 53 -11.23 -12.40 -4.95
CA ALA A 53 -11.70 -11.16 -5.53
C ALA A 53 -10.57 -10.27 -6.02
N TRP A 54 -9.45 -10.27 -5.32
CA TRP A 54 -8.31 -9.43 -5.65
C TRP A 54 -7.40 -10.00 -6.74
N ALA A 55 -7.31 -11.32 -6.88
CA ALA A 55 -6.39 -11.94 -7.83
C ALA A 55 -6.52 -11.41 -9.26
N PRO A 56 -7.72 -11.34 -9.88
CA PRO A 56 -7.83 -10.80 -11.23
C PRO A 56 -7.52 -9.30 -11.31
N ARG A 57 -7.74 -8.56 -10.24
CA ARG A 57 -7.42 -7.13 -10.16
C ARG A 57 -5.92 -6.91 -10.03
N ILE A 58 -5.26 -7.66 -9.18
CA ILE A 58 -3.78 -7.61 -9.01
C ILE A 58 -3.09 -7.99 -10.32
N ALA A 59 -3.64 -8.92 -11.08
CA ALA A 59 -3.10 -9.34 -12.38
C ALA A 59 -3.06 -8.21 -13.41
N THR A 60 -3.87 -7.16 -13.27
CA THR A 60 -3.84 -5.99 -14.16
C THR A 60 -2.64 -5.08 -13.96
N GLY A 61 -1.92 -5.24 -12.84
CA GLY A 61 -0.76 -4.44 -12.48
C GLY A 61 -1.08 -3.26 -11.58
N ASN A 62 -0.09 -2.81 -10.82
CA ASN A 62 -0.28 -1.75 -9.83
C ASN A 62 -0.70 -0.42 -10.46
N ASP A 63 -0.17 -0.07 -11.62
CA ASP A 63 -0.52 1.20 -12.30
C ASP A 63 -2.02 1.26 -12.63
N ALA A 64 -2.62 0.16 -13.05
CA ALA A 64 -4.05 0.09 -13.31
C ALA A 64 -4.86 0.27 -12.02
N LEU A 65 -4.40 -0.31 -10.92
CA LEU A 65 -5.03 -0.16 -9.61
C LEU A 65 -4.91 1.27 -9.07
N TYR A 66 -3.76 1.90 -9.23
CA TYR A 66 -3.56 3.30 -8.87
C TYR A 66 -4.51 4.21 -9.66
N THR A 67 -4.61 3.99 -10.96
CA THR A 67 -5.52 4.76 -11.82
C THR A 67 -6.97 4.63 -11.37
N THR A 68 -7.42 3.42 -11.05
CA THR A 68 -8.77 3.16 -10.52
C THR A 68 -9.01 3.92 -9.23
N ALA A 69 -8.08 3.87 -8.29
CA ALA A 69 -8.23 4.56 -7.01
C ALA A 69 -8.19 6.08 -7.14
N LEU A 70 -7.35 6.61 -8.04
CA LEU A 70 -7.20 8.05 -8.25
C LEU A 70 -8.38 8.65 -9.02
N LYS A 71 -8.92 7.93 -10.00
CA LYS A 71 -9.96 8.44 -10.91
C LYS A 71 -11.36 7.94 -10.59
N GLY A 72 -11.46 6.87 -9.81
CA GLY A 72 -12.71 6.18 -9.57
C GLY A 72 -13.10 5.21 -10.69
N LYS A 73 -14.04 4.32 -10.41
CA LYS A 73 -14.56 3.36 -11.35
C LYS A 73 -15.93 2.86 -10.89
N GLY A 74 -16.96 3.06 -11.70
CA GLY A 74 -18.31 2.64 -11.34
C GLY A 74 -18.79 3.32 -10.07
N ALA A 75 -19.20 2.53 -9.08
CA ALA A 75 -19.66 3.04 -7.79
C ALA A 75 -18.51 3.55 -6.89
N MET A 76 -17.25 3.23 -7.22
CA MET A 76 -16.10 3.71 -6.47
C MET A 76 -15.77 5.15 -6.87
N PRO A 77 -15.91 6.13 -5.96
CA PRO A 77 -15.51 7.51 -6.25
C PRO A 77 -14.00 7.66 -6.30
N ALA A 78 -13.52 8.67 -7.00
CA ALA A 78 -12.11 9.04 -7.01
C ALA A 78 -11.61 9.26 -5.57
N LYS A 79 -10.50 8.62 -5.20
CA LYS A 79 -9.89 8.73 -3.86
C LYS A 79 -10.85 8.37 -2.71
N GLY A 80 -11.81 7.48 -2.96
CA GLY A 80 -12.82 7.15 -1.96
C GLY A 80 -13.72 8.33 -1.55
N GLY A 81 -13.80 9.36 -2.38
CA GLY A 81 -14.52 10.59 -2.08
C GLY A 81 -13.72 11.63 -1.27
N ARG A 82 -12.45 11.37 -1.00
CA ARG A 82 -11.56 12.19 -0.20
C ARG A 82 -10.53 12.92 -1.08
N ALA A 83 -10.98 13.95 -1.79
CA ALA A 83 -10.17 14.68 -2.77
C ALA A 83 -8.90 15.32 -2.19
N GLU A 84 -8.88 15.58 -0.87
CA GLU A 84 -7.75 16.16 -0.15
C GLU A 84 -6.57 15.20 0.07
N ILE A 85 -6.79 13.90 -0.08
CA ILE A 85 -5.73 12.92 0.08
C ILE A 85 -4.77 13.01 -1.11
N SER A 86 -3.47 13.06 -0.85
CA SER A 86 -2.47 13.13 -1.91
C SER A 86 -2.46 11.89 -2.79
N ASP A 87 -2.03 12.03 -4.03
CA ASP A 87 -1.87 10.88 -4.94
C ASP A 87 -0.91 9.84 -4.38
N ASP A 88 0.18 10.27 -3.73
CA ASP A 88 1.14 9.37 -3.11
C ASP A 88 0.52 8.56 -1.97
N ASP A 89 -0.32 9.18 -1.14
CA ASP A 89 -1.03 8.47 -0.07
C ASP A 89 -2.08 7.50 -0.63
N ILE A 90 -2.74 7.84 -1.73
CA ILE A 90 -3.64 6.91 -2.43
C ILE A 90 -2.87 5.70 -2.97
N LYS A 91 -1.71 5.92 -3.58
CA LYS A 91 -0.86 4.80 -4.05
C LYS A 91 -0.40 3.93 -2.89
N ALA A 92 -0.04 4.52 -1.77
CA ALA A 92 0.35 3.78 -0.56
C ALA A 92 -0.80 2.92 -0.02
N VAL A 93 -2.03 3.41 -0.03
CA VAL A 93 -3.18 2.62 0.41
C VAL A 93 -3.50 1.49 -0.56
N VAL A 94 -3.36 1.70 -1.87
CA VAL A 94 -3.50 0.61 -2.85
C VAL A 94 -2.46 -0.48 -2.60
N ASP A 95 -1.21 -0.11 -2.38
CA ASP A 95 -0.14 -1.07 -2.06
C ASP A 95 -0.44 -1.86 -0.79
N TYR A 96 -0.96 -1.19 0.24
CA TYR A 96 -1.40 -1.84 1.47
C TYR A 96 -2.52 -2.85 1.21
N MET A 97 -3.56 -2.46 0.48
CA MET A 97 -4.69 -3.34 0.19
C MET A 97 -4.28 -4.57 -0.63
N VAL A 98 -3.39 -4.38 -1.60
CA VAL A 98 -2.82 -5.47 -2.40
C VAL A 98 -2.01 -6.42 -1.52
N ALA A 99 -1.14 -5.89 -0.67
CA ALA A 99 -0.32 -6.70 0.23
C ALA A 99 -1.16 -7.54 1.20
N GLN A 100 -2.27 -7.02 1.68
CA GLN A 100 -3.20 -7.73 2.56
C GLN A 100 -4.06 -8.77 1.84
N SER A 101 -4.12 -8.72 0.52
CA SER A 101 -5.07 -9.51 -0.28
C SER A 101 -4.40 -10.50 -1.23
N LYS A 102 -3.10 -10.66 -1.13
CA LYS A 102 -2.32 -11.68 -1.88
C LYS A 102 -2.47 -13.07 -1.32
#